data_3962601aac965ad57ddce405f65f396e
#
_entry.id   3962601aac965ad57ddce405f65f396e
#
_cell.length_a   1.000
_cell.length_b   1.000
_cell.length_c   1.000
_cell.angle_alpha   90.00
_cell.angle_beta   90.00
_cell.angle_gamma   90.00
#
_symmetry.space_group_name_H-M   'P 1'
#
loop_
_entity.id
_entity.type
_entity.pdbx_description
1 polymer ?
#
loop_
_entity_poly.entity_id
_entity_poly.type
_entity_poly.pdbx_seq_one_letter_code
_entity_poly.pdbx_strand_id
1 'polypeptide(L)'
;MRQPTFFDRGAGDDRKAPDAESIVLHALGEFQARGKVLADRELPLDRLRGALRRACDARGVSLLDDEQAAAALGELGAHVRRVASFVAKHPFRVTVPPELAERAREFFDRQGDDRS
;
A
#
# COMPACT_ATOMS: atom_id res chain seq x y z
N MET A 1 -16.34 27.60 -0.86
CA MET A 1 -16.59 26.97 -1.14
C MET A 1 -16.38 26.40 -1.15
N ARG A 2 -16.18 26.58 -0.83
CA ARG A 2 -16.29 25.89 -0.94
C ARG A 2 -15.87 25.17 -1.23
N GLN A 3 -15.62 25.27 -1.10
CA GLN A 3 -15.70 24.48 -1.43
C GLN A 3 -15.40 23.79 -1.55
N PRO A 4 -15.49 24.04 -1.35
CA PRO A 4 -15.51 23.28 -1.48
C PRO A 4 -15.14 22.59 -1.60
N THR A 5 -15.15 22.82 -1.53
CA THR A 5 -15.24 22.07 -1.66
C THR A 5 -14.92 21.49 -1.65
N PHE A 6 -14.90 21.68 -1.59
CA PHE A 6 -15.05 21.07 -1.62
C PHE A 6 -14.86 20.58 -1.38
N PHE A 7 -14.93 20.74 -1.14
CA PHE A 7 -15.21 20.20 -0.85
C PHE A 7 -15.32 19.63 -0.72
N ASP A 8 -15.60 19.86 -0.53
CA ASP A 8 -15.92 19.45 -0.30
C ASP A 8 -15.96 18.79 -0.47
N ARG A 9 -15.95 18.65 -0.45
CA ARG A 9 -15.84 17.86 -0.52
C ARG A 9 -15.81 16.95 0.13
N GLY A 10 -16.14 16.63 0.01
CA GLY A 10 -16.47 15.48 0.81
C GLY A 10 -15.36 15.10 1.74
N ALA A 11 -15.55 15.43 2.99
CA ALA A 11 -14.55 15.14 3.99
C ALA A 11 -14.28 13.64 4.13
N GLY A 12 -15.26 12.79 3.84
CA GLY A 12 -15.08 11.36 3.95
C GLY A 12 -14.04 10.80 2.99
N ASP A 13 -13.96 11.39 1.81
CA ASP A 13 -13.01 10.92 0.82
C ASP A 13 -11.57 11.18 1.21
N ASP A 14 -11.33 12.30 1.87
CA ASP A 14 -9.99 12.65 2.30
C ASP A 14 -9.40 11.62 3.26
N ARG A 15 -10.23 11.01 4.06
CA ARG A 15 -9.77 10.02 5.03
C ARG A 15 -9.37 8.70 4.37
N LYS A 16 -9.90 8.43 3.19
CA LYS A 16 -9.58 7.17 2.51
C LYS A 16 -8.13 7.13 2.04
N ALA A 17 -7.60 8.26 1.57
CA ALA A 17 -6.24 8.28 1.10
C ALA A 17 -5.22 7.98 2.21
N PRO A 18 -5.31 8.61 3.40
CA PRO A 18 -4.41 8.22 4.49
C PRO A 18 -4.58 6.76 4.90
N ASP A 19 -5.80 6.25 4.87
CA ASP A 19 -6.05 4.86 5.21
C ASP A 19 -5.38 3.93 4.21
N ALA A 20 -5.44 4.25 2.92
CA ALA A 20 -4.80 3.42 1.91
C ALA A 20 -3.30 3.38 2.10
N GLU A 21 -2.69 4.52 2.40
CA GLU A 21 -1.24 4.56 2.63
C GLU A 21 -0.86 3.77 3.87
N SER A 22 -1.65 3.88 4.93
CA SER A 22 -1.41 3.11 6.15
C SER A 22 -1.52 1.62 5.90
N ILE A 23 -2.51 1.22 5.13
CA ILE A 23 -2.69 -0.18 4.77
C ILE A 23 -1.48 -0.69 4.00
N VAL A 24 -1.01 0.10 3.03
CA VAL A 24 0.14 -0.30 2.23
C VAL A 24 1.40 -0.38 3.09
N LEU A 25 1.63 0.59 3.96
CA LEU A 25 2.78 0.54 4.87
C LEU A 25 2.74 -0.71 5.76
N HIS A 26 1.57 -1.01 6.30
CA HIS A 26 1.39 -2.21 7.11
C HIS A 26 1.72 -3.46 6.29
N ALA A 27 1.19 -3.52 5.07
CA ALA A 27 1.40 -4.69 4.22
C ALA A 27 2.87 -4.87 3.86
N LEU A 28 3.55 -3.79 3.52
CA LEU A 28 4.97 -3.86 3.16
C LEU A 28 5.81 -4.28 4.37
N GLY A 29 5.46 -3.78 5.55
CA GLY A 29 6.15 -4.17 6.77
C GLY A 29 5.94 -5.63 7.11
N GLU A 30 4.70 -6.10 7.01
CA GLU A 30 4.40 -7.50 7.28
C GLU A 30 5.10 -8.43 6.29
N PHE A 31 5.13 -8.04 5.02
CA PHE A 31 5.81 -8.81 3.98
C PHE A 31 7.26 -9.07 4.37
N GLN A 32 7.94 -8.03 4.83
CA GLN A 32 9.33 -8.15 5.27
C GLN A 32 9.45 -8.95 6.56
N ALA A 33 8.50 -8.78 7.47
CA ALA A 33 8.51 -9.52 8.73
C ALA A 33 8.38 -11.02 8.52
N ARG A 34 7.81 -11.43 7.38
CA ARG A 34 7.71 -12.84 7.02
C ARG A 34 8.98 -13.37 6.36
N GLY A 35 10.03 -12.56 6.33
CA GLY A 35 11.32 -12.97 5.78
C GLY A 35 11.47 -12.76 4.30
N LYS A 36 10.57 -12.00 3.69
CA LYS A 36 10.64 -11.77 2.25
C LYS A 36 11.44 -10.52 1.95
N VAL A 37 12.26 -10.59 0.93
CA VAL A 37 13.07 -9.45 0.49
C VAL A 37 12.20 -8.52 -0.33
N LEU A 38 12.21 -7.25 0.01
CA LEU A 38 11.36 -6.25 -0.64
C LEU A 38 12.15 -5.16 -1.33
N ALA A 39 13.18 -4.62 -0.67
CA ALA A 39 13.88 -3.43 -1.16
C ALA A 39 14.58 -3.70 -2.49
N ASP A 40 14.40 -2.78 -3.44
CA ASP A 40 15.07 -2.80 -4.75
C ASP A 40 14.75 -4.01 -5.62
N ARG A 41 13.69 -4.73 -5.31
CA ARG A 41 13.27 -5.85 -6.14
C ARG A 41 11.96 -5.53 -6.83
N GLU A 42 11.91 -5.75 -8.13
CA GLU A 42 10.66 -5.59 -8.85
C GLU A 42 9.80 -6.83 -8.64
N LEU A 43 8.57 -6.60 -8.18
CA LEU A 43 7.63 -7.67 -7.88
C LEU A 43 6.32 -7.41 -8.60
N PRO A 44 5.59 -8.46 -9.01
CA PRO A 44 4.20 -8.25 -9.40
C PRO A 44 3.40 -7.81 -8.17
N LEU A 45 2.48 -6.88 -8.38
CA LEU A 45 1.64 -6.41 -7.29
C LEU A 45 0.90 -7.57 -6.62
N ASP A 46 0.60 -8.60 -7.39
CA ASP A 46 -0.07 -9.78 -6.88
C ASP A 46 0.66 -10.44 -5.72
N ARG A 47 1.99 -10.33 -5.71
CA ARG A 47 2.80 -10.88 -4.62
C ARG A 47 2.48 -10.23 -3.28
N LEU A 48 2.03 -8.98 -3.32
CA LEU A 48 1.70 -8.24 -2.11
C LEU A 48 0.23 -8.40 -1.72
N ARG A 49 -0.55 -9.06 -2.54
CA ARG A 49 -2.00 -9.15 -2.33
C ARG A 49 -2.36 -9.79 -0.98
N GLY A 50 -1.67 -10.86 -0.61
CA GLY A 50 -1.94 -11.51 0.67
C GLY A 50 -1.68 -10.60 1.85
N ALA A 51 -0.55 -9.87 1.81
CA ALA A 51 -0.23 -8.94 2.86
C ALA A 51 -1.22 -7.78 2.90
N LEU A 52 -1.63 -7.30 1.72
CA LEU A 52 -2.64 -6.24 1.63
C LEU A 52 -3.97 -6.70 2.22
N ARG A 53 -4.38 -7.93 1.93
CA ARG A 53 -5.61 -8.47 2.47
C ARG A 53 -5.56 -8.52 4.01
N ARG A 54 -4.46 -9.02 4.56
CA ARG A 54 -4.33 -9.10 6.00
C ARG A 54 -4.31 -7.72 6.66
N ALA A 55 -3.69 -6.75 5.99
CA ALA A 55 -3.68 -5.39 6.51
C ALA A 55 -5.08 -4.78 6.51
N CYS A 56 -5.85 -5.01 5.45
CA CYS A 56 -7.23 -4.54 5.39
C CYS A 56 -8.08 -5.21 6.45
N ASP A 57 -7.92 -6.51 6.64
CA ASP A 57 -8.67 -7.25 7.66
C ASP A 57 -8.36 -6.72 9.05
N ALA A 58 -7.09 -6.42 9.31
CA ALA A 58 -6.69 -5.91 10.62
C ALA A 58 -7.32 -4.56 10.93
N ARG A 59 -7.64 -3.79 9.89
CA ARG A 59 -8.23 -2.47 10.05
C ARG A 59 -9.74 -2.45 9.84
N GLY A 60 -10.32 -3.60 9.52
CA GLY A 60 -11.76 -3.71 9.33
C GLY A 60 -12.27 -2.98 8.10
N VAL A 61 -11.45 -2.91 7.06
CA VAL A 61 -11.84 -2.22 5.82
C VAL A 61 -11.82 -3.19 4.65
N SER A 62 -12.48 -2.79 3.57
CA SER A 62 -12.53 -3.59 2.36
C SER A 62 -11.17 -3.66 1.69
N LEU A 63 -10.90 -4.76 1.03
CA LEU A 63 -9.66 -4.94 0.29
C LEU A 63 -9.50 -3.86 -0.78
N LEU A 64 -8.32 -3.27 -0.85
CA LEU A 64 -7.99 -2.32 -1.91
C LEU A 64 -7.92 -3.06 -3.24
N ASP A 65 -8.45 -2.44 -4.29
CA ASP A 65 -8.25 -3.00 -5.62
C ASP A 65 -6.84 -2.66 -6.12
N ASP A 66 -6.46 -3.25 -7.23
CA ASP A 66 -5.09 -3.08 -7.74
C ASP A 66 -4.78 -1.62 -8.06
N GLU A 67 -5.75 -0.88 -8.60
CA GLU A 67 -5.53 0.53 -8.92
C GLU A 67 -5.31 1.36 -7.66
N GLN A 68 -6.10 1.11 -6.62
CA GLN A 68 -5.96 1.82 -5.36
C GLN A 68 -4.62 1.51 -4.69
N ALA A 69 -4.24 0.24 -4.70
CA ALA A 69 -2.97 -0.16 -4.12
C ALA A 69 -1.80 0.43 -4.88
N ALA A 70 -1.87 0.41 -6.21
CA ALA A 70 -0.81 0.98 -7.05
C ALA A 70 -0.68 2.48 -6.81
N ALA A 71 -1.80 3.19 -6.72
CA ALA A 71 -1.78 4.63 -6.47
C ALA A 71 -1.15 4.93 -5.11
N ALA A 72 -1.53 4.19 -4.07
CA ALA A 72 -0.97 4.42 -2.74
C ALA A 72 0.53 4.12 -2.70
N LEU A 73 0.96 3.06 -3.37
CA LEU A 73 2.39 2.74 -3.47
C LEU A 73 3.15 3.88 -4.12
N GLY A 74 2.62 4.40 -5.23
CA GLY A 74 3.26 5.52 -5.91
C GLY A 74 3.35 6.76 -5.04
N GLU A 75 2.29 7.06 -4.30
CA GLU A 75 2.28 8.21 -3.40
C GLU A 75 3.32 8.08 -2.29
N LEU A 76 3.57 6.86 -1.85
CA LEU A 76 4.57 6.60 -0.81
C LEU A 76 6.00 6.60 -1.34
N GLY A 77 6.19 6.59 -2.64
CA GLY A 77 7.51 6.65 -3.24
C GLY A 77 7.97 5.39 -3.94
N ALA A 78 7.12 4.39 -4.06
CA ALA A 78 7.47 3.19 -4.81
C ALA A 78 7.39 3.47 -6.30
N HIS A 79 8.17 2.73 -7.07
CA HIS A 79 8.09 2.79 -8.52
C HIS A 79 7.07 1.76 -8.99
N VAL A 80 6.00 2.24 -9.59
CA VAL A 80 4.93 1.37 -10.08
C VAL A 80 4.92 1.44 -11.59
N ARG A 81 4.98 0.29 -12.23
CA ARG A 81 5.02 0.17 -13.67
C ARG A 81 3.90 -0.73 -14.14
N ARG A 82 3.23 -0.33 -15.20
CA ARG A 82 2.18 -1.16 -15.78
C ARG A 82 2.75 -1.83 -17.04
N VAL A 83 2.55 -3.14 -17.13
CA VAL A 83 2.90 -3.89 -18.35
C VAL A 83 1.61 -4.26 -19.06
N ALA A 84 1.72 -4.51 -20.38
CA ALA A 84 0.54 -4.85 -21.16
C ALA A 84 -0.06 -6.16 -20.66
N SER A 85 -1.39 -6.22 -20.61
CA SER A 85 -2.07 -7.39 -20.06
C SER A 85 -1.84 -8.65 -20.88
N PHE A 86 -1.54 -8.51 -22.18
CA PHE A 86 -1.22 -9.70 -22.98
C PHE A 86 0.16 -10.27 -22.65
N VAL A 87 0.97 -9.50 -21.89
CA VAL A 87 2.28 -9.96 -21.43
C VAL A 87 2.17 -10.69 -20.11
N ALA A 88 1.29 -10.21 -19.24
CA ALA A 88 1.17 -10.77 -17.90
C ALA A 88 -0.28 -10.65 -17.42
N LYS A 89 -0.70 -11.63 -16.60
CA LYS A 89 -2.02 -11.59 -15.98
C LYS A 89 -2.16 -10.43 -15.01
N HIS A 90 -1.06 -10.08 -14.34
CA HIS A 90 -1.06 -9.04 -13.34
C HIS A 90 -0.21 -7.89 -13.87
N PRO A 91 -0.84 -6.82 -14.38
CA PRO A 91 -0.13 -5.80 -15.14
C PRO A 91 0.76 -4.87 -14.32
N PHE A 92 0.59 -4.84 -13.00
CA PHE A 92 1.37 -3.92 -12.20
C PHE A 92 2.65 -4.57 -11.69
N ARG A 93 3.77 -3.85 -11.85
CA ARG A 93 5.06 -4.23 -11.29
C ARG A 93 5.47 -3.13 -10.33
N VAL A 94 5.99 -3.52 -9.18
CA VAL A 94 6.31 -2.57 -8.10
C VAL A 94 7.74 -2.78 -7.67
N THR A 95 8.48 -1.68 -7.54
CA THR A 95 9.81 -1.68 -6.94
C THR A 95 9.79 -0.74 -5.74
N VAL A 96 10.10 -1.26 -4.57
CA VAL A 96 10.09 -0.48 -3.34
C VAL A 96 11.51 -0.06 -3.01
N PRO A 97 11.81 1.25 -2.95
CA PRO A 97 13.16 1.67 -2.60
C PRO A 97 13.46 1.36 -1.13
N PRO A 98 14.76 1.27 -0.79
CA PRO A 98 15.14 0.90 0.58
C PRO A 98 14.56 1.81 1.65
N GLU A 99 14.47 3.10 1.37
CA GLU A 99 13.92 4.06 2.33
C GLU A 99 12.46 3.76 2.65
N LEU A 100 11.69 3.41 1.64
CA LEU A 100 10.29 3.07 1.86
C LEU A 100 10.15 1.73 2.57
N ALA A 101 11.00 0.76 2.21
CA ALA A 101 10.98 -0.54 2.87
C ALA A 101 11.26 -0.38 4.36
N GLU A 102 12.24 0.45 4.71
CA GLU A 102 12.58 0.69 6.10
C GLU A 102 11.46 1.42 6.83
N ARG A 103 10.87 2.41 6.19
CA ARG A 103 9.74 3.14 6.77
C ARG A 103 8.58 2.20 7.06
N ALA A 104 8.33 1.27 6.15
CA ALA A 104 7.24 0.30 6.32
C ALA A 104 7.54 -0.64 7.48
N ARG A 105 8.78 -1.08 7.63
CA ARG A 105 9.16 -1.93 8.76
C ARG A 105 8.94 -1.22 10.08
N GLU A 106 9.37 0.03 10.16
CA GLU A 106 9.18 0.81 11.38
C GLU A 106 7.70 1.02 11.68
N PHE A 107 6.92 1.29 10.66
CA PHE A 107 5.49 1.48 10.82
C PHE A 107 4.83 0.21 11.38
N PHE A 108 5.19 -0.93 10.81
CA PHE A 108 4.63 -2.20 11.23
C PHE A 108 5.05 -2.54 12.66
N ASP A 109 6.31 -2.31 13.00
CA ASP A 109 6.80 -2.57 14.34
C ASP A 109 6.10 -1.72 15.37
N ARG A 110 5.87 -0.43 15.07
CA ARG A 110 5.18 0.46 15.99
C ARG A 110 3.73 0.03 16.21
N GLN A 111 3.08 -0.48 15.18
CA GLN A 111 1.71 -0.96 15.32
C GLN A 111 1.64 -2.17 16.24
N GLY A 112 2.63 -3.05 16.14
CA GLY A 112 2.73 -4.18 17.05
C GLY A 112 2.93 -3.72 18.49
N ASP A 113 3.80 -2.75 18.70
CA ASP A 113 4.05 -2.19 20.02
C ASP A 113 2.81 -1.55 20.61
N ASP A 114 2.08 -0.80 19.78
CA ASP A 114 0.87 -0.12 20.24
C ASP A 114 -0.21 -1.10 20.69
N ARG A 115 -0.17 -2.30 20.17
CA ARG A 115 -1.17 -3.32 20.50
C ARG A 115 -0.80 -4.11 21.75
N SER A 116 0.42 -3.97 22.18
CA SER A 116 0.87 -4.61 23.40
C SER A 116 0.45 -3.79 24.61
#